data_169c253ac3d082f44795911deb60dc97
#
_entry.id   169c253ac3d082f44795911deb60dc97
#
_cell.length_a   1.000
_cell.length_b   1.000
_cell.length_c   1.000
_cell.angle_alpha   90.00
_cell.angle_beta   90.00
_cell.angle_gamma   90.00
#
_symmetry.space_group_name_H-M   'P 1'
#
loop_
_entity.id
_entity.type
_entity.pdbx_description
1 polymer ?
#
loop_
_entity_poly.entity_id
_entity_poly.type
_entity_poly.pdbx_seq_one_letter_code
_entity_poly.pdbx_strand_id
1 'polypeptide(L)'
;MDNFKMNFGSYKHSTGEYYLSNVRMGLLVAMFSIGCAIGGLIFARLADTLGRRLAIVIVVLVYMVGAIIQISSNHKWYQYFVGKIIYGLGAGGCSVLCPMLLSEIAPTDLRGGLVSLYQLNMTFGIFLGYCSVYGTRKYDNTAQWRVPLGLCFLWALIIIIGMLLVPESPRYLIECERHEEARASIAKINKVSPEDPWVLKQADEINAGVLAHRELGEASWKELFSVKTKVLQRLITGILVQTFLQLTGENYFFFYGTTIFKSVGLTDGFETSIVLGTVNFFSTIIAVMVVDKIGRRKCLFIWCSWDDGLYGHICKYRG
;
A
#
# COMPACT_ATOMS: atom_id res chain seq x y z
N MET A 1 -11.67 -3.71 -20.55
CA MET A 1 -10.65 -4.04 -21.56
C MET A 1 -11.12 -5.27 -22.31
N ASP A 2 -11.47 -5.11 -23.56
CA ASP A 2 -12.12 -6.19 -24.33
C ASP A 2 -11.11 -7.27 -24.74
N ASN A 3 -9.87 -6.88 -25.05
CA ASN A 3 -8.82 -7.85 -25.30
C ASN A 3 -8.50 -8.73 -24.07
N PHE A 4 -8.59 -8.19 -22.85
CA PHE A 4 -8.45 -8.99 -21.63
C PHE A 4 -9.57 -10.03 -21.48
N LYS A 5 -10.82 -9.64 -21.82
CA LYS A 5 -11.96 -10.57 -21.81
C LYS A 5 -11.81 -11.67 -22.89
N MET A 6 -11.28 -11.33 -24.07
CA MET A 6 -10.98 -12.31 -25.12
C MET A 6 -9.93 -13.34 -24.68
N ASN A 7 -8.90 -12.92 -23.96
CA ASN A 7 -7.81 -13.80 -23.53
C ASN A 7 -8.19 -14.71 -22.34
N PHE A 8 -8.97 -14.20 -21.38
CA PHE A 8 -9.23 -14.87 -20.09
C PHE A 8 -10.70 -15.12 -19.79
N GLY A 9 -11.60 -14.65 -20.64
CA GLY A 9 -13.04 -14.83 -20.52
C GLY A 9 -13.56 -16.14 -21.14
N SER A 10 -14.83 -16.39 -20.91
CA SER A 10 -15.60 -17.47 -21.56
C SER A 10 -16.48 -16.87 -22.64
N TYR A 11 -16.58 -17.56 -23.78
CA TYR A 11 -17.45 -17.13 -24.88
C TYR A 11 -18.91 -17.50 -24.57
N LYS A 12 -19.82 -16.53 -24.69
CA LYS A 12 -21.24 -16.73 -24.47
C LYS A 12 -21.95 -16.80 -25.84
N HIS A 13 -22.38 -17.97 -26.24
CA HIS A 13 -23.05 -18.20 -27.53
C HIS A 13 -24.33 -17.39 -27.74
N SER A 14 -25.02 -16.99 -26.63
CA SER A 14 -26.29 -16.24 -26.71
C SER A 14 -26.13 -14.76 -27.05
N THR A 15 -24.97 -14.16 -26.73
CA THR A 15 -24.70 -12.73 -26.95
C THR A 15 -23.56 -12.47 -27.93
N GLY A 16 -22.83 -13.52 -28.38
CA GLY A 16 -21.69 -13.38 -29.28
C GLY A 16 -20.47 -12.69 -28.67
N GLU A 17 -20.44 -12.47 -27.35
CA GLU A 17 -19.39 -11.72 -26.69
C GLU A 17 -18.62 -12.56 -25.68
N TYR A 18 -17.34 -12.20 -25.49
CA TYR A 18 -16.53 -12.74 -24.40
C TYR A 18 -16.85 -12.03 -23.09
N TYR A 19 -17.19 -12.77 -22.07
CA TYR A 19 -17.45 -12.23 -20.73
C TYR A 19 -16.54 -12.86 -19.67
N LEU A 20 -16.19 -12.07 -18.69
CA LEU A 20 -15.53 -12.58 -17.50
C LEU A 20 -16.59 -12.92 -16.45
N SER A 21 -16.61 -14.16 -16.00
CA SER A 21 -17.53 -14.58 -14.93
C SER A 21 -17.28 -13.72 -13.67
N ASN A 22 -18.37 -13.31 -12.98
CA ASN A 22 -18.28 -12.56 -11.73
C ASN A 22 -17.44 -13.28 -10.68
N VAL A 23 -17.49 -14.63 -10.66
CA VAL A 23 -16.65 -15.46 -9.80
C VAL A 23 -15.17 -15.30 -10.11
N ARG A 24 -14.77 -15.33 -11.41
CA ARG A 24 -13.38 -15.14 -11.80
C ARG A 24 -12.88 -13.75 -11.47
N MET A 25 -13.72 -12.73 -11.65
CA MET A 25 -13.38 -11.36 -11.29
C MET A 25 -13.18 -11.22 -9.78
N GLY A 26 -14.08 -11.74 -8.97
CA GLY A 26 -13.96 -11.75 -7.51
C GLY A 26 -12.73 -12.52 -7.03
N LEU A 27 -12.42 -13.68 -7.63
CA LEU A 27 -11.22 -14.45 -7.31
C LEU A 27 -9.93 -13.68 -7.61
N LEU A 28 -9.83 -12.94 -8.72
CA LEU A 28 -8.65 -12.13 -9.04
C LEU A 28 -8.39 -11.04 -8.01
N VAL A 29 -9.44 -10.42 -7.49
CA VAL A 29 -9.34 -9.41 -6.43
C VAL A 29 -8.99 -10.08 -5.09
N ALA A 30 -9.70 -11.15 -4.71
CA ALA A 30 -9.49 -11.86 -3.45
C ALA A 30 -8.07 -12.41 -3.32
N MET A 31 -7.54 -13.02 -4.39
CA MET A 31 -6.18 -13.61 -4.35
C MET A 31 -5.09 -12.57 -4.26
N PHE A 32 -5.28 -11.40 -4.86
CA PHE A 32 -4.38 -10.27 -4.64
C PHE A 32 -4.35 -9.88 -3.16
N SER A 33 -5.52 -9.72 -2.53
CA SER A 33 -5.65 -9.34 -1.12
C SER A 33 -5.06 -10.39 -0.17
N ILE A 34 -5.28 -11.69 -0.45
CA ILE A 34 -4.67 -12.79 0.31
C ILE A 34 -3.15 -12.75 0.16
N GLY A 35 -2.65 -12.56 -1.06
CA GLY A 35 -1.22 -12.36 -1.32
C GLY A 35 -0.65 -11.20 -0.50
N CYS A 36 -1.32 -10.04 -0.47
CA CYS A 36 -0.91 -8.89 0.33
C CYS A 36 -0.85 -9.20 1.84
N ALA A 37 -1.84 -9.88 2.38
CA ALA A 37 -1.88 -10.24 3.80
C ALA A 37 -0.71 -11.17 4.18
N ILE A 38 -0.49 -12.22 3.40
CA ILE A 38 0.62 -13.17 3.62
C ILE A 38 1.97 -12.48 3.43
N GLY A 39 2.11 -11.66 2.38
CA GLY A 39 3.32 -10.91 2.09
C GLY A 39 3.69 -9.95 3.20
N GLY A 40 2.73 -9.19 3.74
CA GLY A 40 2.96 -8.29 4.86
C GLY A 40 3.53 -9.00 6.09
N LEU A 41 3.00 -10.19 6.43
CA LEU A 41 3.47 -10.98 7.58
C LEU A 41 4.86 -11.58 7.37
N ILE A 42 5.13 -12.15 6.19
CA ILE A 42 6.42 -12.80 5.88
C ILE A 42 7.53 -11.74 5.81
N PHE A 43 7.30 -10.67 5.05
CA PHE A 43 8.35 -9.68 4.80
C PHE A 43 8.59 -8.75 5.98
N ALA A 44 7.63 -8.56 6.89
CA ALA A 44 7.88 -7.89 8.15
C ALA A 44 8.99 -8.60 8.94
N ARG A 45 8.90 -9.92 9.10
CA ARG A 45 9.95 -10.71 9.76
C ARG A 45 11.28 -10.69 9.00
N LEU A 46 11.23 -10.76 7.68
CA LEU A 46 12.43 -10.71 6.85
C LEU A 46 13.17 -9.39 7.04
N ALA A 47 12.46 -8.29 7.22
CA ALA A 47 13.04 -6.98 7.47
C ALA A 47 13.74 -6.87 8.84
N ASP A 48 13.30 -7.63 9.83
CA ASP A 48 13.96 -7.68 11.13
C ASP A 48 15.28 -8.46 11.09
N THR A 49 15.43 -9.39 10.14
CA THR A 49 16.64 -10.20 9.99
C THR A 49 17.66 -9.64 9.01
N LEU A 50 17.22 -9.15 7.86
CA LEU A 50 18.08 -8.69 6.75
C LEU A 50 18.29 -7.17 6.74
N GLY A 51 17.51 -6.43 7.52
CA GLY A 51 17.45 -4.98 7.44
C GLY A 51 16.33 -4.48 6.52
N ARG A 52 15.94 -3.25 6.73
CA ARG A 52 14.78 -2.65 6.04
C ARG A 52 15.05 -2.42 4.57
N ARG A 53 16.26 -1.93 4.26
CA ARG A 53 16.71 -1.60 2.89
C ARG A 53 16.73 -2.84 1.99
N LEU A 54 17.41 -3.90 2.40
CA LEU A 54 17.51 -5.14 1.62
C LEU A 54 16.17 -5.85 1.52
N ALA A 55 15.38 -5.85 2.59
CA ALA A 55 14.05 -6.43 2.58
C ALA A 55 13.15 -5.75 1.53
N ILE A 56 13.15 -4.42 1.42
CA ILE A 56 12.37 -3.69 0.40
C ILE A 56 12.83 -4.08 -1.01
N VAL A 57 14.14 -4.18 -1.25
CA VAL A 57 14.65 -4.60 -2.57
C VAL A 57 14.16 -6.01 -2.93
N ILE A 58 14.22 -6.96 -1.99
CA ILE A 58 13.75 -8.33 -2.21
C ILE A 58 12.24 -8.34 -2.49
N VAL A 59 11.48 -7.59 -1.73
CA VAL A 59 10.02 -7.48 -1.91
C VAL A 59 9.66 -6.92 -3.28
N VAL A 60 10.36 -5.89 -3.75
CA VAL A 60 10.16 -5.32 -5.08
C VAL A 60 10.56 -6.31 -6.17
N LEU A 61 11.60 -7.11 -5.98
CA LEU A 61 11.95 -8.18 -6.92
C LEU A 61 10.84 -9.25 -6.99
N VAL A 62 10.27 -9.68 -5.86
CA VAL A 62 9.12 -10.60 -5.83
C VAL A 62 7.92 -10.01 -6.55
N TYR A 63 7.64 -8.72 -6.34
CA TYR A 63 6.60 -8.00 -7.06
C TYR A 63 6.82 -8.02 -8.58
N MET A 64 8.06 -7.77 -9.03
CA MET A 64 8.43 -7.84 -10.47
C MET A 64 8.24 -9.25 -11.03
N VAL A 65 8.63 -10.30 -10.32
CA VAL A 65 8.40 -11.69 -10.73
C VAL A 65 6.90 -11.95 -10.93
N GLY A 66 6.05 -11.52 -10.00
CA GLY A 66 4.61 -11.60 -10.14
C GLY A 66 4.08 -10.88 -11.39
N ALA A 67 4.61 -9.69 -11.70
CA ALA A 67 4.27 -8.94 -12.90
C ALA A 67 4.72 -9.66 -14.18
N ILE A 68 5.92 -10.25 -14.22
CA ILE A 68 6.44 -11.04 -15.36
C ILE A 68 5.50 -12.21 -15.64
N ILE A 69 5.12 -12.97 -14.61
CA ILE A 69 4.22 -14.13 -14.76
C ILE A 69 2.87 -13.69 -15.33
N GLN A 70 2.34 -12.53 -14.88
CA GLN A 70 1.09 -11.99 -15.42
C GLN A 70 1.24 -11.58 -16.89
N ILE A 71 2.30 -10.84 -17.26
CA ILE A 71 2.52 -10.36 -18.62
C ILE A 71 2.78 -11.51 -19.60
N SER A 72 3.47 -12.56 -19.15
CA SER A 72 3.77 -13.74 -19.96
C SER A 72 2.56 -14.69 -20.12
N SER A 73 1.47 -14.44 -19.40
CA SER A 73 0.28 -15.30 -19.51
C SER A 73 -0.41 -15.13 -20.87
N ASN A 74 -0.52 -16.25 -21.63
CA ASN A 74 -1.23 -16.31 -22.90
C ASN A 74 -2.41 -17.28 -22.73
N HIS A 75 -3.65 -16.77 -22.76
CA HIS A 75 -4.91 -17.56 -22.68
C HIS A 75 -5.04 -18.49 -21.45
N LYS A 76 -4.01 -18.60 -20.60
CA LYS A 76 -4.01 -19.44 -19.40
C LYS A 76 -4.35 -18.59 -18.18
N TRP A 77 -5.63 -18.53 -17.82
CA TRP A 77 -6.08 -17.73 -16.67
C TRP A 77 -5.44 -18.18 -15.35
N TYR A 78 -5.09 -19.46 -15.19
CA TYR A 78 -4.39 -19.99 -14.02
C TYR A 78 -3.01 -19.36 -13.82
N GLN A 79 -2.26 -19.15 -14.92
CA GLN A 79 -0.96 -18.50 -14.86
C GLN A 79 -1.08 -17.04 -14.40
N TYR A 80 -2.06 -16.33 -14.95
CA TYR A 80 -2.36 -14.96 -14.53
C TYR A 80 -2.75 -14.91 -13.05
N PHE A 81 -3.52 -15.86 -12.58
CA PHE A 81 -3.97 -16.00 -11.20
C PHE A 81 -2.79 -16.22 -10.23
N VAL A 82 -1.88 -17.17 -10.52
CA VAL A 82 -0.68 -17.39 -9.72
C VAL A 82 0.20 -16.14 -9.70
N GLY A 83 0.38 -15.51 -10.86
CA GLY A 83 1.08 -14.22 -10.96
C GLY A 83 0.47 -13.14 -10.08
N LYS A 84 -0.87 -13.12 -9.94
CA LYS A 84 -1.60 -12.16 -9.10
C LYS A 84 -1.32 -12.37 -7.62
N ILE A 85 -1.18 -13.62 -7.15
CA ILE A 85 -0.82 -13.94 -5.77
C ILE A 85 0.60 -13.46 -5.47
N ILE A 86 1.57 -13.79 -6.34
CA ILE A 86 2.97 -13.41 -6.16
C ILE A 86 3.13 -11.89 -6.21
N TYR A 87 2.42 -11.23 -7.13
CA TYR A 87 2.35 -9.78 -7.21
C TYR A 87 1.79 -9.17 -5.93
N GLY A 88 0.72 -9.78 -5.37
CA GLY A 88 0.16 -9.39 -4.07
C GLY A 88 1.14 -9.56 -2.92
N LEU A 89 1.91 -10.67 -2.86
CA LEU A 89 2.95 -10.87 -1.85
C LEU A 89 3.93 -9.68 -1.82
N GLY A 90 4.43 -9.27 -3.00
CA GLY A 90 5.31 -8.11 -3.10
C GLY A 90 4.63 -6.80 -2.68
N ALA A 91 3.41 -6.55 -3.17
CA ALA A 91 2.67 -5.34 -2.81
C ALA A 91 2.41 -5.24 -1.30
N GLY A 92 2.02 -6.36 -0.66
CA GLY A 92 1.80 -6.43 0.78
C GLY A 92 3.06 -6.18 1.60
N GLY A 93 4.21 -6.73 1.18
CA GLY A 93 5.50 -6.43 1.79
C GLY A 93 5.85 -4.95 1.71
N CYS A 94 5.72 -4.32 0.54
CA CYS A 94 5.95 -2.88 0.37
C CYS A 94 5.04 -2.03 1.25
N SER A 95 3.76 -2.41 1.40
CA SER A 95 2.79 -1.65 2.20
C SER A 95 3.14 -1.61 3.70
N VAL A 96 3.87 -2.60 4.19
CA VAL A 96 4.34 -2.66 5.58
C VAL A 96 5.72 -2.01 5.73
N LEU A 97 6.66 -2.36 4.85
CA LEU A 97 8.07 -1.96 5.01
C LEU A 97 8.32 -0.48 4.67
N CYS A 98 7.63 0.08 3.68
CA CYS A 98 7.84 1.48 3.31
C CYS A 98 7.45 2.45 4.43
N PRO A 99 6.25 2.40 5.03
CA PRO A 99 5.91 3.28 6.14
C PRO A 99 6.73 2.98 7.39
N MET A 100 7.16 1.73 7.61
CA MET A 100 8.06 1.35 8.70
C MET A 100 9.40 2.08 8.56
N LEU A 101 10.07 1.94 7.41
CA LEU A 101 11.34 2.61 7.14
C LEU A 101 11.21 4.14 7.24
N LEU A 102 10.14 4.73 6.67
CA LEU A 102 9.88 6.16 6.77
C LEU A 102 9.75 6.61 8.22
N SER A 103 9.06 5.83 9.07
CA SER A 103 8.87 6.17 10.49
C SER A 103 10.17 6.05 11.31
N GLU A 104 11.10 5.17 10.89
CA GLU A 104 12.40 4.96 11.55
C GLU A 104 13.44 6.00 11.14
N ILE A 105 13.40 6.49 9.89
CA ILE A 105 14.33 7.50 9.37
C ILE A 105 13.86 8.92 9.69
N ALA A 106 12.55 9.13 9.80
CA ALA A 106 11.96 10.45 9.98
C ALA A 106 12.32 11.07 11.34
N PRO A 107 12.79 12.34 11.37
CA PRO A 107 12.87 13.11 12.60
C PRO A 107 11.53 13.16 13.34
N THR A 108 11.57 13.21 14.66
CA THR A 108 10.37 13.18 15.53
C THR A 108 9.31 14.21 15.13
N ASP A 109 9.74 15.41 14.77
CA ASP A 109 8.88 16.55 14.45
C ASP A 109 8.18 16.40 13.10
N LEU A 110 8.83 15.75 12.13
CA LEU A 110 8.33 15.58 10.76
C LEU A 110 7.72 14.20 10.48
N ARG A 111 7.82 13.27 11.44
CA ARG A 111 7.39 11.88 11.27
C ARG A 111 5.93 11.75 10.81
N GLY A 112 5.04 12.54 11.38
CA GLY A 112 3.62 12.55 11.01
C GLY A 112 3.40 12.94 9.55
N GLY A 113 4.02 14.03 9.11
CA GLY A 113 3.93 14.53 7.74
C GLY A 113 4.52 13.54 6.73
N LEU A 114 5.71 12.96 7.02
CA LEU A 114 6.36 11.98 6.13
C LEU A 114 5.54 10.69 5.97
N VAL A 115 4.91 10.20 7.04
CA VAL A 115 3.99 9.06 6.94
C VAL A 115 2.73 9.42 6.15
N SER A 116 2.25 10.65 6.26
CA SER A 116 1.12 11.14 5.45
C SER A 116 1.48 11.25 3.96
N LEU A 117 2.72 11.60 3.63
CA LEU A 117 3.23 11.60 2.26
C LEU A 117 3.22 10.19 1.62
N TYR A 118 3.41 9.14 2.42
CA TYR A 118 3.26 7.77 1.90
C TYR A 118 1.85 7.54 1.35
N GLN A 119 0.81 7.95 2.08
CA GLN A 119 -0.57 7.83 1.62
C GLN A 119 -0.83 8.68 0.36
N LEU A 120 -0.27 9.88 0.30
CA LEU A 120 -0.38 10.74 -0.88
C LEU A 120 0.27 10.08 -2.12
N ASN A 121 1.45 9.49 -1.98
CA ASN A 121 2.10 8.78 -3.08
C ASN A 121 1.31 7.53 -3.51
N MET A 122 0.64 6.84 -2.57
CA MET A 122 -0.23 5.71 -2.89
C MET A 122 -1.41 6.15 -3.77
N THR A 123 -2.11 7.21 -3.40
CA THR A 123 -3.24 7.74 -4.20
C THR A 123 -2.78 8.31 -5.54
N PHE A 124 -1.61 8.93 -5.60
CA PHE A 124 -0.99 9.37 -6.86
C PHE A 124 -0.68 8.19 -7.77
N GLY A 125 -0.16 7.08 -7.22
CA GLY A 125 0.07 5.84 -7.98
C GLY A 125 -1.22 5.25 -8.55
N ILE A 126 -2.32 5.27 -7.80
CA ILE A 126 -3.65 4.83 -8.28
C ILE A 126 -4.10 5.72 -9.44
N PHE A 127 -3.97 7.03 -9.32
CA PHE A 127 -4.31 7.98 -10.37
C PHE A 127 -3.51 7.72 -11.65
N LEU A 128 -2.18 7.56 -11.55
CA LEU A 128 -1.30 7.22 -12.69
C LEU A 128 -1.67 5.87 -13.32
N GLY A 129 -2.08 4.90 -12.49
CA GLY A 129 -2.60 3.61 -12.95
C GLY A 129 -3.84 3.79 -13.84
N TYR A 130 -4.81 4.57 -13.42
CA TYR A 130 -6.01 4.86 -14.23
C TYR A 130 -5.66 5.62 -15.51
N CYS A 131 -4.78 6.60 -15.46
CA CYS A 131 -4.30 7.32 -16.64
C CYS A 131 -3.63 6.39 -17.65
N SER A 132 -2.80 5.44 -17.19
CA SER A 132 -2.14 4.48 -18.08
C SER A 132 -3.12 3.53 -18.74
N VAL A 133 -4.12 3.05 -18.00
CA VAL A 133 -5.21 2.21 -18.52
C VAL A 133 -6.06 2.98 -19.55
N TYR A 134 -6.34 4.25 -19.30
CA TYR A 134 -7.05 5.11 -20.24
C TYR A 134 -6.25 5.36 -21.52
N GLY A 135 -4.96 5.63 -21.41
CA GLY A 135 -4.06 5.82 -22.54
C GLY A 135 -3.99 4.60 -23.47
N THR A 136 -4.11 3.41 -22.91
CA THR A 136 -4.04 2.14 -23.66
C THR A 136 -5.41 1.63 -24.14
N ARG A 137 -6.51 2.34 -23.83
CA ARG A 137 -7.89 1.88 -24.13
C ARG A 137 -8.14 1.62 -25.62
N LYS A 138 -7.49 2.39 -26.51
CA LYS A 138 -7.68 2.34 -27.95
C LYS A 138 -6.91 1.20 -28.65
N TYR A 139 -6.04 0.49 -27.91
CA TYR A 139 -5.30 -0.62 -28.50
C TYR A 139 -6.17 -1.86 -28.61
N ASP A 140 -6.28 -2.43 -29.81
CA ASP A 140 -7.01 -3.67 -30.06
C ASP A 140 -6.17 -4.93 -29.77
N ASN A 141 -4.91 -4.74 -29.40
CA ASN A 141 -3.93 -5.79 -29.16
C ASN A 141 -3.77 -6.11 -27.66
N THR A 142 -3.03 -7.17 -27.37
CA THR A 142 -2.63 -7.55 -26.00
C THR A 142 -1.87 -6.42 -25.25
N ALA A 143 -1.35 -5.43 -25.98
CA ALA A 143 -0.75 -4.22 -25.40
C ALA A 143 -1.72 -3.44 -24.51
N GLN A 144 -3.03 -3.53 -24.73
CA GLN A 144 -4.07 -2.85 -23.94
C GLN A 144 -3.93 -3.10 -22.43
N TRP A 145 -3.58 -4.30 -22.02
CA TRP A 145 -3.43 -4.67 -20.59
C TRP A 145 -1.97 -4.94 -20.19
N ARG A 146 -1.08 -5.26 -21.16
CA ARG A 146 0.34 -5.52 -20.88
C ARG A 146 1.12 -4.23 -20.64
N VAL A 147 0.81 -3.15 -21.33
CA VAL A 147 1.52 -1.87 -21.16
C VAL A 147 1.31 -1.30 -19.75
N PRO A 148 0.08 -1.20 -19.20
CA PRO A 148 -0.10 -0.76 -17.81
C PRO A 148 0.64 -1.64 -16.78
N LEU A 149 0.67 -2.96 -17.00
CA LEU A 149 1.47 -3.87 -16.16
C LEU A 149 2.97 -3.68 -16.38
N GLY A 150 3.40 -3.36 -17.59
CA GLY A 150 4.79 -3.05 -17.91
C GLY A 150 5.31 -1.79 -17.23
N LEU A 151 4.48 -0.77 -17.05
CA LEU A 151 4.86 0.43 -16.30
C LEU A 151 5.23 0.15 -14.85
N CYS A 152 4.73 -0.94 -14.28
CA CYS A 152 5.11 -1.36 -12.92
C CYS A 152 6.62 -1.65 -12.79
N PHE A 153 7.29 -2.12 -13.87
CA PHE A 153 8.74 -2.33 -13.87
C PHE A 153 9.52 -1.03 -13.77
N LEU A 154 9.03 0.03 -14.43
CA LEU A 154 9.68 1.35 -14.34
C LEU A 154 9.66 1.84 -12.88
N TRP A 155 8.53 1.76 -12.21
CA TRP A 155 8.40 2.15 -10.81
C TRP A 155 9.21 1.26 -9.88
N ALA A 156 9.20 -0.05 -10.11
CA ALA A 156 10.01 -1.00 -9.36
C ALA A 156 11.51 -0.69 -9.49
N LEU A 157 11.99 -0.37 -10.70
CA LEU A 157 13.37 0.00 -10.94
C LEU A 157 13.76 1.29 -10.21
N ILE A 158 12.89 2.30 -10.24
CA ILE A 158 13.10 3.56 -9.49
C ILE A 158 13.23 3.29 -8.00
N ILE A 159 12.37 2.42 -7.43
CA ILE A 159 12.44 2.05 -6.02
C ILE A 159 13.76 1.32 -5.71
N ILE A 160 14.16 0.35 -6.52
CA ILE A 160 15.42 -0.40 -6.32
C ILE A 160 16.61 0.56 -6.33
N ILE A 161 16.72 1.42 -7.35
CA ILE A 161 17.80 2.40 -7.46
C ILE A 161 17.77 3.36 -6.26
N GLY A 162 16.58 3.86 -5.90
CA GLY A 162 16.41 4.73 -4.75
C GLY A 162 16.86 4.07 -3.46
N MET A 163 16.47 2.80 -3.22
CA MET A 163 16.87 2.05 -2.03
C MET A 163 18.38 1.75 -1.97
N LEU A 164 19.06 1.66 -3.11
CA LEU A 164 20.53 1.53 -3.14
C LEU A 164 21.23 2.81 -2.67
N LEU A 165 20.61 3.97 -2.81
CA LEU A 165 21.16 5.27 -2.42
C LEU A 165 20.83 5.65 -0.97
N VAL A 166 19.69 5.18 -0.46
CA VAL A 166 19.23 5.44 0.91
C VAL A 166 20.05 4.61 1.91
N PRO A 167 20.51 5.19 3.04
CA PRO A 167 21.16 4.42 4.10
C PRO A 167 20.18 3.49 4.81
N GLU A 168 20.70 2.50 5.53
CA GLU A 168 19.89 1.58 6.34
C GLU A 168 19.27 2.30 7.55
N SER A 169 18.21 1.74 8.11
CA SER A 169 17.57 2.27 9.32
C SER A 169 18.54 2.36 10.48
N PRO A 170 18.71 3.54 11.11
CA PRO A 170 19.56 3.69 12.29
C PRO A 170 19.10 2.82 13.46
N ARG A 171 17.79 2.65 13.60
CA ARG A 171 17.22 1.82 14.67
C ARG A 171 17.60 0.35 14.48
N TYR A 172 17.48 -0.19 13.27
CA TYR A 172 17.90 -1.55 12.94
C TYR A 172 19.38 -1.77 13.21
N LEU A 173 20.24 -0.81 12.82
CA LEU A 173 21.68 -0.92 13.02
C LEU A 173 22.03 -0.96 14.52
N ILE A 174 21.35 -0.18 15.36
CA ILE A 174 21.53 -0.21 16.80
C ILE A 174 21.00 -1.53 17.39
N GLU A 175 19.88 -2.05 16.92
CA GLU A 175 19.34 -3.36 17.32
C GLU A 175 20.33 -4.50 17.03
N CYS A 176 21.11 -4.36 15.94
CA CYS A 176 22.19 -5.28 15.55
C CYS A 176 23.55 -4.94 16.16
N GLU A 177 23.64 -4.01 17.13
CA GLU A 177 24.88 -3.58 17.81
C GLU A 177 25.93 -2.92 16.90
N ARG A 178 25.52 -2.46 15.69
CA ARG A 178 26.37 -1.79 14.70
C ARG A 178 26.33 -0.26 14.88
N HIS A 179 26.80 0.23 16.04
CA HIS A 179 26.65 1.62 16.47
C HIS A 179 27.35 2.63 15.55
N GLU A 180 28.53 2.31 15.02
CA GLU A 180 29.26 3.19 14.10
C GLU A 180 28.51 3.43 12.80
N GLU A 181 27.94 2.37 12.24
CA GLU A 181 27.16 2.48 11.02
C GLU A 181 25.82 3.20 11.27
N ALA A 182 25.24 3.06 12.46
CA ALA A 182 24.05 3.81 12.84
C ALA A 182 24.33 5.31 12.88
N ARG A 183 25.47 5.73 13.47
CA ARG A 183 25.91 7.13 13.47
C ARG A 183 26.15 7.65 12.04
N ALA A 184 26.83 6.87 11.22
CA ALA A 184 27.05 7.20 9.80
C ALA A 184 25.72 7.33 9.03
N SER A 185 24.73 6.47 9.32
CA SER A 185 23.40 6.54 8.73
C SER A 185 22.67 7.83 9.14
N ILE A 186 22.63 8.17 10.43
CA ILE A 186 22.03 9.40 10.94
C ILE A 186 22.70 10.64 10.32
N ALA A 187 24.05 10.65 10.29
CA ALA A 187 24.84 11.72 9.69
C ALA A 187 24.51 11.92 8.20
N LYS A 188 24.42 10.83 7.45
CA LYS A 188 24.08 10.87 6.02
C LYS A 188 22.67 11.38 5.75
N ILE A 189 21.69 10.99 6.58
CA ILE A 189 20.29 11.44 6.45
C ILE A 189 20.21 12.95 6.68
N ASN A 190 20.89 13.46 7.70
CA ASN A 190 20.81 14.87 8.10
C ASN A 190 21.90 15.75 7.46
N LYS A 191 22.78 15.16 6.63
CA LYS A 191 23.89 15.86 5.96
C LYS A 191 24.84 16.59 6.93
N VAL A 192 25.13 15.97 8.06
CA VAL A 192 26.05 16.47 9.09
C VAL A 192 27.22 15.48 9.27
N SER A 193 28.25 15.87 10.05
CA SER A 193 29.36 14.98 10.38
C SER A 193 28.91 13.86 11.33
N PRO A 194 29.46 12.64 11.20
CA PRO A 194 29.18 11.55 12.16
C PRO A 194 29.60 11.85 13.60
N GLU A 195 30.54 12.79 13.78
CA GLU A 195 31.06 13.22 15.09
C GLU A 195 30.28 14.40 15.70
N ASP A 196 29.27 14.89 15.01
CA ASP A 196 28.45 16.01 15.49
C ASP A 196 27.75 15.62 16.81
N PRO A 197 27.82 16.46 17.84
CA PRO A 197 27.16 16.22 19.13
C PRO A 197 25.67 15.91 19.01
N TRP A 198 25.00 16.47 18.02
CA TRP A 198 23.59 16.20 17.76
C TRP A 198 23.37 14.75 17.26
N VAL A 199 24.26 14.24 16.39
CA VAL A 199 24.20 12.85 15.90
C VAL A 199 24.42 11.86 17.03
N LEU A 200 25.40 12.14 17.90
CA LEU A 200 25.69 11.32 19.08
C LEU A 200 24.49 11.27 20.02
N LYS A 201 23.91 12.43 20.33
CA LYS A 201 22.72 12.52 21.19
C LYS A 201 21.54 11.74 20.61
N GLN A 202 21.30 11.88 19.31
CA GLN A 202 20.19 11.15 18.64
C GLN A 202 20.44 9.62 18.62
N ALA A 203 21.67 9.19 18.41
CA ALA A 203 22.03 7.78 18.48
C ALA A 203 21.82 7.21 19.89
N ASP A 204 22.20 7.97 20.92
CA ASP A 204 22.01 7.59 22.33
C ASP A 204 20.51 7.52 22.70
N GLU A 205 19.69 8.45 22.22
CA GLU A 205 18.24 8.42 22.43
C GLU A 205 17.60 7.18 21.79
N ILE A 206 18.00 6.83 20.57
CA ILE A 206 17.53 5.60 19.90
C ILE A 206 18.00 4.38 20.66
N ASN A 207 19.26 4.34 21.09
CA ASN A 207 19.83 3.23 21.86
C ASN A 207 19.12 3.03 23.20
N ALA A 208 18.86 4.11 23.92
CA ALA A 208 18.06 4.07 25.15
C ALA A 208 16.66 3.48 24.92
N GLY A 209 16.02 3.85 23.80
CA GLY A 209 14.74 3.27 23.40
C GLY A 209 14.81 1.77 23.08
N VAL A 210 15.88 1.33 22.42
CA VAL A 210 16.11 -0.09 22.11
C VAL A 210 16.39 -0.89 23.37
N LEU A 211 17.22 -0.36 24.29
CA LEU A 211 17.51 -1.01 25.56
C LEU A 211 16.27 -1.13 26.45
N ALA A 212 15.48 -0.06 26.56
CA ALA A 212 14.21 -0.11 27.28
C ALA A 212 13.24 -1.18 26.70
N HIS A 213 13.28 -1.38 25.37
CA HIS A 213 12.52 -2.45 24.72
C HIS A 213 13.08 -3.85 25.06
N ARG A 214 14.41 -4.00 25.11
CA ARG A 214 15.05 -5.28 25.49
C ARG A 214 14.80 -5.63 26.96
N GLU A 215 14.80 -4.65 27.86
CA GLU A 215 14.52 -4.86 29.30
C GLU A 215 13.07 -5.33 29.55
N LEU A 216 12.13 -4.97 28.69
CA LEU A 216 10.75 -5.47 28.74
C LEU A 216 10.63 -6.95 28.32
N GLY A 217 11.73 -7.58 27.88
CA GLY A 217 11.79 -8.96 27.43
C GLY A 217 11.58 -9.12 25.92
N GLU A 218 12.05 -10.23 25.36
CA GLU A 218 11.74 -10.59 23.96
C GLU A 218 10.23 -10.69 23.78
N ALA A 219 9.67 -9.86 22.92
CA ALA A 219 8.24 -9.81 22.64
C ALA A 219 7.75 -11.17 22.12
N SER A 220 7.33 -12.02 23.03
CA SER A 220 6.70 -13.30 22.68
C SER A 220 5.30 -13.02 22.09
N TRP A 221 4.87 -13.88 21.16
CA TRP A 221 3.48 -13.84 20.66
C TRP A 221 2.43 -13.86 21.79
N LYS A 222 2.80 -14.44 22.96
CA LYS A 222 1.96 -14.44 24.17
C LYS A 222 1.81 -13.06 24.79
N GLU A 223 2.80 -12.18 24.66
CA GLU A 223 2.73 -10.80 25.18
C GLU A 223 1.82 -9.90 24.38
N LEU A 224 1.62 -10.18 23.08
CA LEU A 224 0.59 -9.51 22.28
C LEU A 224 -0.80 -9.59 22.93
N PHE A 225 -1.07 -10.67 23.64
CA PHE A 225 -2.32 -10.92 24.37
C PHE A 225 -2.28 -10.49 25.84
N SER A 226 -1.16 -9.92 26.28
CA SER A 226 -1.01 -9.48 27.67
C SER A 226 -1.73 -8.17 27.93
N VAL A 227 -2.64 -8.19 28.90
CA VAL A 227 -3.37 -7.00 29.33
C VAL A 227 -2.48 -6.03 30.12
N LYS A 228 -1.40 -6.54 30.75
CA LYS A 228 -0.52 -5.76 31.63
C LYS A 228 0.26 -4.66 30.87
N THR A 229 0.70 -4.92 29.65
CA THR A 229 1.55 -4.01 28.86
C THR A 229 0.78 -3.01 28.00
N LYS A 230 -0.56 -2.99 28.06
CA LYS A 230 -1.45 -2.19 27.18
C LYS A 230 -1.23 -2.43 25.67
N VAL A 231 -0.43 -3.42 25.29
CA VAL A 231 -0.19 -3.80 23.89
C VAL A 231 -1.47 -4.32 23.26
N LEU A 232 -2.21 -5.16 23.99
CA LEU A 232 -3.50 -5.68 23.54
C LEU A 232 -4.50 -4.56 23.23
N GLN A 233 -4.56 -3.52 24.06
CA GLN A 233 -5.47 -2.38 23.83
C GLN A 233 -5.10 -1.64 22.54
N ARG A 234 -3.80 -1.41 22.29
CA ARG A 234 -3.31 -0.78 21.05
C ARG A 234 -3.62 -1.64 19.83
N LEU A 235 -3.42 -2.96 19.93
CA LEU A 235 -3.74 -3.91 18.87
C LEU A 235 -5.23 -3.91 18.55
N ILE A 236 -6.09 -4.05 19.56
CA ILE A 236 -7.55 -4.04 19.39
C ILE A 236 -8.01 -2.70 18.79
N THR A 237 -7.49 -1.57 19.28
CA THR A 237 -7.84 -0.26 18.72
C THR A 237 -7.44 -0.16 17.24
N GLY A 238 -6.25 -0.63 16.87
CA GLY A 238 -5.80 -0.65 15.48
C GLY A 238 -6.69 -1.53 14.60
N ILE A 239 -7.03 -2.74 15.07
CA ILE A 239 -7.92 -3.67 14.35
C ILE A 239 -9.31 -3.04 14.18
N LEU A 240 -9.87 -2.45 15.24
CA LEU A 240 -11.19 -1.82 15.18
C LEU A 240 -11.22 -0.65 14.20
N VAL A 241 -10.23 0.24 14.24
CA VAL A 241 -10.13 1.37 13.29
C VAL A 241 -10.09 0.87 11.85
N GLN A 242 -9.28 -0.15 11.56
CA GLN A 242 -9.20 -0.72 10.22
C GLN A 242 -10.48 -1.46 9.82
N THR A 243 -11.12 -2.15 10.75
CA THR A 243 -12.39 -2.83 10.50
C THR A 243 -13.49 -1.81 10.16
N PHE A 244 -13.61 -0.74 10.95
CA PHE A 244 -14.57 0.32 10.66
C PHE A 244 -14.28 1.01 9.32
N LEU A 245 -13.01 1.27 8.99
CA LEU A 245 -12.64 1.80 7.68
C LEU A 245 -13.11 0.89 6.53
N GLN A 246 -12.97 -0.43 6.66
CA GLN A 246 -13.45 -1.36 5.64
C GLN A 246 -14.99 -1.42 5.57
N LEU A 247 -15.67 -1.24 6.70
CA LEU A 247 -17.14 -1.22 6.78
C LEU A 247 -17.76 0.02 6.15
N THR A 248 -17.01 1.14 5.97
CA THR A 248 -17.49 2.30 5.19
C THR A 248 -17.75 1.98 3.71
N GLY A 249 -17.28 0.82 3.23
CA GLY A 249 -17.51 0.39 1.86
C GLY A 249 -16.62 1.09 0.81
N GLU A 250 -15.58 1.81 1.22
CA GLU A 250 -14.66 2.51 0.32
C GLU A 250 -14.13 1.59 -0.79
N ASN A 251 -13.66 0.40 -0.42
CA ASN A 251 -13.14 -0.60 -1.36
C ASN A 251 -14.21 -1.08 -2.36
N TYR A 252 -15.48 -1.11 -1.96
CA TYR A 252 -16.57 -1.47 -2.87
C TYR A 252 -16.68 -0.47 -4.03
N PHE A 253 -16.56 0.82 -3.75
CA PHE A 253 -16.57 1.85 -4.79
C PHE A 253 -15.35 1.79 -5.70
N PHE A 254 -14.17 1.45 -5.16
CA PHE A 254 -12.96 1.31 -5.97
C PHE A 254 -13.01 0.09 -6.91
N PHE A 255 -13.48 -1.06 -6.43
CA PHE A 255 -13.51 -2.28 -7.23
C PHE A 255 -14.72 -2.38 -8.17
N TYR A 256 -15.87 -1.87 -7.74
CA TYR A 256 -17.14 -2.00 -8.48
C TYR A 256 -17.69 -0.67 -8.98
N GLY A 257 -17.01 0.44 -8.75
CA GLY A 257 -17.46 1.79 -9.13
C GLY A 257 -17.83 1.90 -10.60
N THR A 258 -17.01 1.37 -11.50
CA THR A 258 -17.31 1.35 -12.94
C THR A 258 -18.59 0.60 -13.28
N THR A 259 -18.94 -0.44 -12.54
CA THR A 259 -20.16 -1.22 -12.73
C THR A 259 -21.37 -0.43 -12.20
N ILE A 260 -21.23 0.21 -11.06
CA ILE A 260 -22.26 1.05 -10.43
C ILE A 260 -22.58 2.24 -11.32
N PHE A 261 -21.57 2.95 -11.80
CA PHE A 261 -21.78 4.12 -12.65
C PHE A 261 -22.35 3.77 -14.03
N LYS A 262 -22.06 2.59 -14.57
CA LYS A 262 -22.73 2.08 -15.77
C LYS A 262 -24.23 1.87 -15.55
N SER A 263 -24.67 1.41 -14.39
CA SER A 263 -26.10 1.24 -14.08
C SER A 263 -26.85 2.56 -13.95
N VAL A 264 -26.13 3.68 -13.72
CA VAL A 264 -26.70 5.04 -13.62
C VAL A 264 -26.64 5.79 -14.96
N GLY A 265 -26.14 5.15 -16.04
CA GLY A 265 -26.14 5.72 -17.39
C GLY A 265 -24.81 6.30 -17.88
N LEU A 266 -23.74 6.23 -17.09
CA LEU A 266 -22.39 6.58 -17.53
C LEU A 266 -21.81 5.42 -18.36
N THR A 267 -21.75 5.60 -19.67
CA THR A 267 -21.40 4.52 -20.63
C THR A 267 -19.92 4.16 -20.59
N ASP A 268 -19.02 5.13 -20.28
CA ASP A 268 -17.58 4.96 -20.38
C ASP A 268 -16.93 4.67 -19.01
N GLY A 269 -16.68 3.37 -18.72
CA GLY A 269 -16.07 2.96 -17.44
C GLY A 269 -14.62 3.42 -17.27
N PHE A 270 -13.92 3.80 -18.34
CA PHE A 270 -12.55 4.33 -18.26
C PHE A 270 -12.55 5.78 -17.77
N GLU A 271 -13.47 6.61 -18.29
CA GLU A 271 -13.62 8.00 -17.85
C GLU A 271 -14.03 8.07 -16.38
N THR A 272 -14.97 7.22 -15.98
CA THR A 272 -15.38 7.08 -14.58
C THR A 272 -14.20 6.76 -13.66
N SER A 273 -13.31 5.86 -14.08
CA SER A 273 -12.14 5.47 -13.27
C SER A 273 -11.16 6.64 -13.08
N ILE A 274 -10.92 7.44 -14.12
CA ILE A 274 -10.07 8.64 -14.02
C ILE A 274 -10.69 9.68 -13.10
N VAL A 275 -11.99 9.94 -13.21
CA VAL A 275 -12.68 10.88 -12.32
C VAL A 275 -12.55 10.44 -10.86
N LEU A 276 -12.81 9.16 -10.57
CA LEU A 276 -12.63 8.61 -9.23
C LEU A 276 -11.18 8.75 -8.72
N GLY A 277 -10.20 8.44 -9.56
CA GLY A 277 -8.79 8.58 -9.20
C GLY A 277 -8.37 10.02 -8.95
N THR A 278 -8.87 10.95 -9.77
CA THR A 278 -8.62 12.38 -9.64
C THR A 278 -9.21 12.92 -8.33
N VAL A 279 -10.48 12.63 -8.06
CA VAL A 279 -11.16 13.06 -6.83
C VAL A 279 -10.43 12.49 -5.61
N ASN A 280 -10.06 11.21 -5.62
CA ASN A 280 -9.32 10.59 -4.53
C ASN A 280 -7.98 11.28 -4.27
N PHE A 281 -7.20 11.56 -5.32
CA PHE A 281 -5.90 12.21 -5.18
C PHE A 281 -6.02 13.63 -4.61
N PHE A 282 -6.91 14.47 -5.15
CA PHE A 282 -7.09 15.83 -4.64
C PHE A 282 -7.68 15.85 -3.22
N SER A 283 -8.62 14.97 -2.91
CA SER A 283 -9.16 14.85 -1.55
C SER A 283 -8.07 14.43 -0.55
N THR A 284 -7.13 13.57 -0.95
CA THR A 284 -6.02 13.18 -0.09
C THR A 284 -5.07 14.34 0.18
N ILE A 285 -4.80 15.21 -0.81
CA ILE A 285 -3.99 16.42 -0.59
C ILE A 285 -4.63 17.29 0.50
N ILE A 286 -5.93 17.54 0.38
CA ILE A 286 -6.69 18.33 1.34
C ILE A 286 -6.65 17.65 2.73
N ALA A 287 -6.85 16.33 2.78
CA ALA A 287 -6.84 15.57 4.02
C ALA A 287 -5.49 15.65 4.74
N VAL A 288 -4.36 15.51 4.03
CA VAL A 288 -3.00 15.63 4.60
C VAL A 288 -2.81 17.02 5.22
N MET A 289 -3.18 18.10 4.51
CA MET A 289 -3.04 19.46 5.04
C MET A 289 -3.93 19.73 6.26
N VAL A 290 -5.10 19.15 6.30
CA VAL A 290 -6.09 19.34 7.37
C VAL A 290 -5.72 18.55 8.62
N VAL A 291 -5.23 17.30 8.46
CA VAL A 291 -4.86 16.43 9.58
C VAL A 291 -3.73 17.03 10.42
N ASP A 292 -2.75 17.67 9.78
CA ASP A 292 -1.63 18.29 10.50
C ASP A 292 -2.06 19.53 11.29
N LYS A 293 -3.11 20.25 10.84
CA LYS A 293 -3.61 21.46 11.53
C LYS A 293 -4.62 21.16 12.64
N ILE A 294 -5.58 20.28 12.38
CA ILE A 294 -6.73 20.02 13.27
C ILE A 294 -6.43 18.88 14.27
N GLY A 295 -5.51 18.00 13.90
CA GLY A 295 -5.17 16.80 14.66
C GLY A 295 -6.03 15.59 14.31
N ARG A 296 -5.41 14.41 14.40
CA ARG A 296 -5.96 13.13 13.92
C ARG A 296 -7.32 12.76 14.53
N ARG A 297 -7.50 12.96 15.84
CA ARG A 297 -8.73 12.60 16.55
C ARG A 297 -9.94 13.42 16.09
N LYS A 298 -9.78 14.73 15.97
CA LYS A 298 -10.87 15.62 15.54
C LYS A 298 -11.24 15.37 14.07
N CYS A 299 -10.25 15.12 13.21
CA CYS A 299 -10.52 14.78 11.82
C CYS A 299 -11.37 13.50 11.70
N LEU A 300 -11.06 12.44 12.44
CA LEU A 300 -11.87 11.21 12.41
C LEU A 300 -13.34 11.48 12.78
N PHE A 301 -13.61 12.29 13.81
CA PHE A 301 -14.98 12.61 14.19
C PHE A 301 -15.72 13.43 13.11
N ILE A 302 -15.04 14.39 12.48
CA ILE A 302 -15.63 15.21 11.41
C ILE A 302 -15.97 14.33 10.21
N TRP A 303 -15.07 13.45 9.77
CA TRP A 303 -15.30 12.58 8.62
C TRP A 303 -16.40 11.54 8.89
N CYS A 304 -16.42 10.91 10.06
CA CYS A 304 -17.50 9.98 10.42
C CYS A 304 -18.88 10.67 10.42
N SER A 305 -18.98 11.88 10.95
CA SER A 305 -20.26 12.61 10.93
C SER A 305 -20.70 13.06 9.52
N TRP A 306 -19.76 13.27 8.61
CA TRP A 306 -20.06 13.56 7.19
C TRP A 306 -20.55 12.30 6.46
N ASP A 307 -19.94 11.15 6.68
CA ASP A 307 -20.36 9.88 6.10
C ASP A 307 -21.78 9.52 6.54
N ASP A 308 -22.09 9.62 7.83
CA ASP A 308 -23.44 9.39 8.36
C ASP A 308 -24.48 10.34 7.73
N GLY A 309 -24.14 11.61 7.52
CA GLY A 309 -24.97 12.58 6.85
C GLY A 309 -25.25 12.24 5.37
N LEU A 310 -24.22 11.81 4.62
CA LEU A 310 -24.34 11.41 3.22
C LEU A 310 -25.16 10.11 3.06
N TYR A 311 -24.92 9.10 3.88
CA TYR A 311 -25.68 7.86 3.84
C TYR A 311 -27.15 8.09 4.25
N GLY A 312 -27.42 8.95 5.23
CA GLY A 312 -28.77 9.35 5.63
C GLY A 312 -29.54 10.05 4.49
N HIS A 313 -28.86 10.89 3.70
CA HIS A 313 -29.45 11.53 2.52
C HIS A 313 -29.73 10.52 1.41
N ILE A 314 -28.81 9.62 1.08
CA ILE A 314 -29.00 8.61 0.02
C ILE A 314 -30.13 7.64 0.35
N CYS A 315 -30.26 7.22 1.60
CA CYS A 315 -31.38 6.37 2.05
C CYS A 315 -32.73 7.08 1.96
N LYS A 316 -32.79 8.39 2.14
CA LYS A 316 -34.02 9.17 2.11
C LYS A 316 -34.60 9.39 0.68
N TYR A 317 -33.76 9.25 -0.35
CA TYR A 317 -34.17 9.37 -1.76
C TYR A 317 -34.48 8.02 -2.44
N ARG A 318 -34.39 6.90 -1.69
CA ARG A 318 -34.68 5.55 -2.21
C ARG A 318 -36.00 4.96 -1.69
N GLY A 319 -36.80 5.78 -0.97
CA GLY A 319 -38.15 5.45 -0.50
C GLY A 319 -39.23 6.02 -1.42
#